data_4b54b6afd6642fd617d2acdceac88b2b
#
_entry.id   4b54b6afd6642fd617d2acdceac88b2b
#
_cell.length_a   1.000
_cell.length_b   1.000
_cell.length_c   1.000
_cell.angle_alpha   90.00
_cell.angle_beta   90.00
_cell.angle_gamma   90.00
#
_symmetry.space_group_name_H-M   'P 1'
#
loop_
_entity.id
_entity.type
_entity.pdbx_description
1 polymer ?
#
loop_
_entity_poly.entity_id
_entity_poly.type
_entity_poly.pdbx_seq_one_letter_code
_entity_poly.pdbx_strand_id
1 'polypeptide(L)'
;MKLSRLFTQTQGRPYDGLEFERRSSRITNTNGTVVFEAADIEVPQGWSQVAVDIMAQKYFRKAGVPTRLRRVAEEGVPEWLWRSEPDTVELAKLSPEQRSTGEQDSRQLFNRLAGCWTYWGWKHGYFADEDSARVFYDELTTMLASQSVAPNSPQWFNTGL
;
A
#
# COMPACT_ATOMS: atom_id res chain seq x y z
N MET A 1 -22.35 -6.40 -5.66
CA MET A 1 -22.45 -5.09 -6.37
C MET A 1 -21.65 -5.20 -7.65
N LYS A 2 -22.14 -4.58 -8.74
CA LYS A 2 -21.44 -4.51 -10.03
C LYS A 2 -20.83 -3.13 -10.15
N LEU A 3 -19.53 -3.07 -10.51
CA LEU A 3 -18.78 -1.83 -10.60
C LEU A 3 -18.29 -1.59 -12.03
N SER A 4 -18.14 -0.32 -12.38
CA SER A 4 -17.56 0.12 -13.66
C SER A 4 -16.36 1.03 -13.38
N ARG A 5 -15.39 1.02 -14.28
CA ARG A 5 -14.19 1.87 -14.20
C ARG A 5 -14.54 3.33 -14.49
N LEU A 6 -13.93 4.23 -13.75
CA LEU A 6 -14.06 5.68 -13.92
C LEU A 6 -12.70 6.34 -14.12
N PHE A 7 -11.71 5.97 -13.30
CA PHE A 7 -10.35 6.55 -13.32
C PHE A 7 -9.33 5.63 -13.98
N THR A 8 -9.59 4.32 -14.04
CA THR A 8 -8.67 3.31 -14.56
C THR A 8 -9.18 2.68 -15.85
N GLN A 9 -8.29 2.03 -16.61
CA GLN A 9 -8.63 1.34 -17.85
C GLN A 9 -8.59 -0.19 -17.65
N THR A 10 -9.37 -0.93 -18.45
CA THR A 10 -9.55 -2.38 -18.32
C THR A 10 -8.23 -3.17 -18.44
N GLN A 11 -7.30 -2.71 -19.26
CA GLN A 11 -5.98 -3.33 -19.42
C GLN A 11 -4.85 -2.54 -18.75
N GLY A 12 -5.21 -1.48 -18.01
CA GLY A 12 -4.28 -0.64 -17.30
C GLY A 12 -3.94 -1.17 -15.91
N ARG A 13 -2.94 -0.56 -15.30
CA ARG A 13 -2.58 -0.74 -13.90
C ARG A 13 -3.14 0.42 -13.09
N PRO A 14 -3.38 0.26 -11.78
CA PRO A 14 -3.97 1.33 -10.96
C PRO A 14 -3.12 2.60 -10.87
N TYR A 15 -1.82 2.51 -11.20
CA TYR A 15 -0.89 3.65 -11.18
C TYR A 15 -0.59 4.24 -12.56
N ASP A 16 -1.20 3.71 -13.63
CA ASP A 16 -0.99 4.26 -14.96
C ASP A 16 -1.47 5.72 -15.01
N GLY A 17 -0.62 6.60 -15.55
CA GLY A 17 -0.88 8.05 -15.55
C GLY A 17 -0.45 8.79 -14.27
N LEU A 18 0.12 8.08 -13.28
CA LEU A 18 0.73 8.68 -12.10
C LEU A 18 2.25 8.54 -12.18
N GLU A 19 2.94 9.66 -12.06
CA GLU A 19 4.40 9.66 -11.93
C GLU A 19 4.79 9.58 -10.46
N PHE A 20 5.86 8.82 -10.19
CA PHE A 20 6.42 8.65 -8.86
C PHE A 20 7.84 9.23 -8.84
N GLU A 21 8.21 9.79 -7.71
CA GLU A 21 9.55 10.32 -7.48
C GLU A 21 10.08 9.94 -6.10
N ARG A 22 11.38 10.04 -5.92
CA ARG A 22 12.02 9.84 -4.63
C ARG A 22 12.11 11.14 -3.87
N ARG A 23 11.67 11.11 -2.62
CA ARG A 23 11.77 12.23 -1.68
C ARG A 23 12.33 11.79 -0.35
N SER A 24 12.84 12.77 0.38
CA SER A 24 13.19 12.59 1.80
C SER A 24 12.18 13.32 2.67
N SER A 25 11.89 12.74 3.83
CA SER A 25 11.09 13.35 4.88
C SER A 25 11.95 13.52 6.11
N ARG A 26 12.03 14.76 6.63
CA ARG A 26 12.81 15.09 7.82
C ARG A 26 12.03 16.04 8.71
N ILE A 27 11.81 15.63 9.94
CA ILE A 27 11.11 16.43 10.94
C ILE A 27 12.08 16.77 12.06
N THR A 28 12.20 18.05 12.36
CA THR A 28 13.03 18.57 13.43
C THR A 28 12.20 19.29 14.48
N ASN A 29 12.60 19.21 15.73
CA ASN A 29 12.07 20.04 16.80
C ASN A 29 12.54 21.50 16.65
N THR A 30 11.93 22.41 17.40
CA THR A 30 12.30 23.83 17.44
C THR A 30 13.76 24.07 17.87
N ASN A 31 14.36 23.13 18.60
CA ASN A 31 15.76 23.16 19.02
C ASN A 31 16.73 22.57 17.98
N GLY A 32 16.25 22.19 16.79
CA GLY A 32 17.05 21.60 15.71
C GLY A 32 17.28 20.08 15.82
N THR A 33 16.82 19.43 16.88
CA THR A 33 16.95 17.97 17.01
C THR A 33 16.08 17.25 16.00
N VAL A 34 16.64 16.31 15.24
CA VAL A 34 15.91 15.47 14.30
C VAL A 34 15.07 14.47 15.08
N VAL A 35 13.75 14.51 14.89
CA VAL A 35 12.78 13.60 15.52
C VAL A 35 12.46 12.43 14.62
N PHE A 36 12.47 12.67 13.32
CA PHE A 36 12.18 11.68 12.30
C PHE A 36 12.96 11.99 11.02
N GLU A 37 13.50 10.96 10.42
CA GLU A 37 14.12 11.03 9.10
C GLU A 37 13.84 9.76 8.32
N ALA A 38 13.42 9.92 7.08
CA ALA A 38 13.27 8.85 6.09
C ALA A 38 13.79 9.37 4.75
N ALA A 39 14.84 8.76 4.24
CA ALA A 39 15.41 9.07 2.93
C ALA A 39 14.87 8.11 1.87
N ASP A 40 14.92 8.53 0.60
CA ASP A 40 14.65 7.71 -0.57
C ASP A 40 13.27 7.01 -0.58
N ILE A 41 12.24 7.67 -0.04
CA ILE A 41 10.87 7.17 -0.12
C ILE A 41 10.26 7.48 -1.47
N GLU A 42 9.60 6.50 -2.11
CA GLU A 42 8.88 6.69 -3.36
C GLU A 42 7.45 7.15 -3.11
N VAL A 43 7.08 8.27 -3.73
CA VAL A 43 5.78 8.94 -3.55
C VAL A 43 5.25 9.47 -4.88
N PRO A 44 3.94 9.66 -5.04
CA PRO A 44 3.40 10.33 -6.22
C PRO A 44 3.93 11.76 -6.31
N GLN A 45 4.40 12.17 -7.49
CA GLN A 45 5.05 13.46 -7.73
C GLN A 45 4.19 14.66 -7.34
N GLY A 46 2.86 14.56 -7.54
CA GLY A 46 1.92 15.64 -7.24
C GLY A 46 1.65 15.89 -5.74
N TRP A 47 2.19 15.06 -4.83
CA TRP A 47 1.94 15.22 -3.40
C TRP A 47 2.73 16.40 -2.81
N SER A 48 2.09 17.16 -1.92
CA SER A 48 2.81 18.20 -1.17
C SER A 48 3.83 17.57 -0.20
N GLN A 49 4.89 18.31 0.14
CA GLN A 49 5.89 17.82 1.11
C GLN A 49 5.25 17.50 2.48
N VAL A 50 4.28 18.31 2.90
CA VAL A 50 3.54 18.06 4.16
C VAL A 50 2.80 16.72 4.12
N ALA A 51 2.15 16.40 3.00
CA ALA A 51 1.47 15.11 2.84
C ALA A 51 2.46 13.93 2.87
N VAL A 52 3.61 14.08 2.22
CA VAL A 52 4.71 13.11 2.25
C VAL A 52 5.24 12.91 3.67
N ASP A 53 5.46 13.98 4.41
CA ASP A 53 5.97 13.93 5.79
C ASP A 53 4.99 13.22 6.72
N ILE A 54 3.69 13.52 6.60
CA ILE A 54 2.64 12.86 7.39
C ILE A 54 2.58 11.37 7.06
N MET A 55 2.59 11.01 5.78
CA MET A 55 2.56 9.62 5.34
C MET A 55 3.78 8.86 5.85
N ALA A 56 4.97 9.39 5.63
CA ALA A 56 6.22 8.77 6.04
C ALA A 56 6.31 8.64 7.57
N GLN A 57 5.93 9.67 8.31
CA GLN A 57 6.03 9.66 9.77
C GLN A 57 4.96 8.80 10.45
N LYS A 58 3.70 8.84 9.95
CA LYS A 58 2.55 8.30 10.69
C LYS A 58 1.96 7.04 10.08
N TYR A 59 2.02 6.88 8.76
CA TYR A 59 1.26 5.85 8.06
C TYR A 59 2.11 4.70 7.56
N PHE A 60 3.37 4.94 7.20
CA PHE A 60 4.30 3.86 6.87
C PHE A 60 4.59 3.00 8.08
N ARG A 61 4.62 1.70 7.88
CA ARG A 61 5.18 0.76 8.85
C ARG A 61 6.67 0.99 8.97
N LYS A 62 7.14 1.22 10.19
CA LYS A 62 8.54 1.58 10.45
C LYS A 62 9.47 0.39 10.44
N ALA A 63 8.97 -0.79 10.76
CA ALA A 63 9.75 -2.02 10.90
C ALA A 63 8.85 -3.25 10.76
N GLY A 64 9.48 -4.42 10.69
CA GLY A 64 8.76 -5.69 10.73
C GLY A 64 8.10 -6.10 9.41
N VAL A 65 8.26 -5.32 8.33
CA VAL A 65 7.78 -5.71 7.00
C VAL A 65 8.76 -6.74 6.41
N PRO A 66 8.32 -7.99 6.18
CA PRO A 66 9.20 -9.03 5.65
C PRO A 66 9.72 -8.66 4.25
N THR A 67 11.01 -8.87 4.01
CA THR A 67 11.63 -8.58 2.71
C THR A 67 11.39 -9.67 1.66
N ARG A 68 10.90 -10.83 2.09
CA ARG A 68 10.50 -11.94 1.20
C ARG A 68 9.12 -12.41 1.61
N LEU A 69 8.22 -12.43 0.64
CA LEU A 69 6.82 -12.83 0.80
C LEU A 69 6.50 -13.95 -0.17
N ARG A 70 5.61 -14.84 0.22
CA ARG A 70 5.00 -15.83 -0.64
C ARG A 70 3.49 -15.66 -0.66
N ARG A 71 2.87 -15.95 -1.79
CA ARG A 71 1.42 -16.02 -1.92
C ARG A 71 0.88 -17.28 -1.27
N VAL A 72 -0.25 -17.15 -0.59
CA VAL A 72 -0.95 -18.27 0.03
C VAL A 72 -2.23 -18.55 -0.76
N ALA A 73 -2.23 -19.70 -1.46
CA ALA A 73 -3.40 -20.13 -2.20
C ALA A 73 -4.60 -20.30 -1.25
N GLU A 74 -5.73 -19.77 -1.65
CA GLU A 74 -6.97 -19.83 -0.88
C GLU A 74 -8.13 -20.18 -1.80
N GLU A 75 -8.86 -21.26 -1.45
CA GLU A 75 -10.01 -21.71 -2.23
C GLU A 75 -11.10 -20.63 -2.27
N GLY A 76 -11.67 -20.42 -3.46
CA GLY A 76 -12.73 -19.43 -3.67
C GLY A 76 -12.24 -17.96 -3.69
N VAL A 77 -10.94 -17.72 -3.63
CA VAL A 77 -10.33 -16.39 -3.78
C VAL A 77 -9.52 -16.34 -5.06
N PRO A 78 -9.70 -15.32 -5.92
CA PRO A 78 -8.87 -15.15 -7.13
C PRO A 78 -7.38 -15.06 -6.78
N GLU A 79 -6.52 -15.64 -7.62
CA GLU A 79 -5.08 -15.69 -7.38
C GLU A 79 -4.45 -14.30 -7.12
N TRP A 80 -4.86 -13.30 -7.89
CA TRP A 80 -4.34 -11.94 -7.75
C TRP A 80 -4.68 -11.30 -6.39
N LEU A 81 -5.71 -11.82 -5.70
CA LEU A 81 -6.20 -11.34 -4.41
C LEU A 81 -5.73 -12.21 -3.23
N TRP A 82 -4.98 -13.28 -3.48
CA TRP A 82 -4.43 -14.09 -2.41
C TRP A 82 -3.57 -13.25 -1.46
N ARG A 83 -3.75 -13.48 -0.17
CA ARG A 83 -2.91 -12.87 0.86
C ARG A 83 -1.46 -13.33 0.71
N SER A 84 -0.56 -12.55 1.24
CA SER A 84 0.86 -12.90 1.34
C SER A 84 1.24 -13.16 2.79
N GLU A 85 2.20 -14.05 3.00
CA GLU A 85 2.82 -14.29 4.29
C GLU A 85 4.35 -14.27 4.15
N PRO A 86 5.11 -14.15 5.28
CA PRO A 86 6.56 -14.22 5.24
C PRO A 86 7.03 -15.55 4.63
N ASP A 87 7.89 -15.48 3.62
CA ASP A 87 8.57 -16.67 3.10
C ASP A 87 9.73 -17.03 4.03
N THR A 88 9.44 -17.90 4.99
CA THR A 88 10.41 -18.29 6.02
C THR A 88 11.63 -18.99 5.44
N VAL A 89 11.49 -19.70 4.31
CA VAL A 89 12.58 -20.39 3.63
C VAL A 89 13.53 -19.39 2.98
N GLU A 90 13.00 -18.43 2.24
CA GLU A 90 13.83 -17.40 1.62
C GLU A 90 14.40 -16.41 2.64
N LEU A 91 13.64 -16.08 3.68
CA LEU A 91 14.13 -15.23 4.77
C LEU A 91 15.26 -15.88 5.58
N ALA A 92 15.25 -17.20 5.76
CA ALA A 92 16.31 -17.91 6.48
C ALA A 92 17.69 -17.81 5.78
N LYS A 93 17.72 -17.57 4.46
CA LYS A 93 18.93 -17.38 3.68
C LYS A 93 19.58 -16.00 3.89
N LEU A 94 18.86 -15.06 4.50
CA LEU A 94 19.30 -13.68 4.71
C LEU A 94 19.84 -13.50 6.14
N SER A 95 20.72 -12.51 6.31
CA SER A 95 21.12 -12.08 7.67
C SER A 95 19.92 -11.52 8.45
N PRO A 96 19.92 -11.56 9.78
CA PRO A 96 18.79 -11.07 10.57
C PRO A 96 18.33 -9.66 10.19
N GLU A 97 19.27 -8.76 9.91
CA GLU A 97 19.03 -7.35 9.57
C GLU A 97 18.35 -7.18 8.19
N GLN A 98 18.54 -8.16 7.30
CA GLN A 98 17.97 -8.15 5.95
C GLN A 98 16.58 -8.80 5.85
N ARG A 99 16.10 -9.43 6.93
CA ARG A 99 14.84 -10.18 6.93
C ARG A 99 13.61 -9.28 6.98
N SER A 100 13.73 -8.09 7.54
CA SER A 100 12.64 -7.14 7.64
C SER A 100 13.10 -5.71 7.43
N THR A 101 12.18 -4.86 6.99
CA THR A 101 12.41 -3.44 6.76
C THR A 101 11.18 -2.64 7.17
N GLY A 102 11.19 -1.33 6.95
CA GLY A 102 9.99 -0.50 6.92
C GLY A 102 9.40 -0.38 5.52
N GLU A 103 8.23 0.20 5.42
CA GLU A 103 7.68 0.66 4.13
C GLU A 103 8.49 1.85 3.63
N GLN A 104 8.83 1.87 2.34
CA GLN A 104 9.64 2.90 1.69
C GLN A 104 8.98 3.41 0.40
N ASP A 105 7.94 2.76 -0.05
CA ASP A 105 7.20 3.07 -1.27
C ASP A 105 5.72 3.24 -0.91
N SER A 106 5.17 4.38 -1.26
CA SER A 106 3.74 4.68 -1.02
C SER A 106 2.80 3.67 -1.65
N ARG A 107 3.22 3.00 -2.73
CA ARG A 107 2.46 1.90 -3.34
C ARG A 107 2.25 0.72 -2.37
N GLN A 108 3.20 0.47 -1.46
CA GLN A 108 3.03 -0.55 -0.42
C GLN A 108 1.85 -0.21 0.49
N LEU A 109 1.76 1.06 0.89
CA LEU A 109 0.66 1.57 1.70
C LEU A 109 -0.69 1.49 0.97
N PHE A 110 -0.76 2.01 -0.26
CA PHE A 110 -2.02 2.00 -1.04
C PHE A 110 -2.49 0.57 -1.34
N ASN A 111 -1.58 -0.30 -1.77
CA ASN A 111 -1.89 -1.70 -2.05
C ASN A 111 -2.34 -2.46 -0.80
N ARG A 112 -1.76 -2.16 0.35
CA ARG A 112 -2.12 -2.76 1.63
C ARG A 112 -3.56 -2.42 2.02
N LEU A 113 -3.96 -1.16 1.89
CA LEU A 113 -5.33 -0.73 2.18
C LEU A 113 -6.32 -1.29 1.15
N ALA A 114 -6.09 -1.00 -0.12
CA ALA A 114 -6.99 -1.40 -1.19
C ALA A 114 -7.12 -2.94 -1.28
N GLY A 115 -6.00 -3.66 -1.14
CA GLY A 115 -5.99 -5.12 -1.15
C GLY A 115 -6.78 -5.72 0.01
N CYS A 116 -6.59 -5.21 1.22
CA CYS A 116 -7.30 -5.69 2.40
C CYS A 116 -8.81 -5.47 2.28
N TRP A 117 -9.24 -4.28 1.89
CA TRP A 117 -10.67 -3.99 1.74
C TRP A 117 -11.30 -4.75 0.57
N THR A 118 -10.57 -4.95 -0.52
CA THR A 118 -11.04 -5.79 -1.63
C THR A 118 -11.18 -7.26 -1.19
N TYR A 119 -10.20 -7.78 -0.48
CA TYR A 119 -10.26 -9.13 0.08
C TYR A 119 -11.45 -9.32 1.01
N TRP A 120 -11.68 -8.40 1.95
CA TRP A 120 -12.85 -8.44 2.82
C TRP A 120 -14.16 -8.38 2.03
N GLY A 121 -14.24 -7.48 1.05
CA GLY A 121 -15.41 -7.37 0.18
C GLY A 121 -15.69 -8.65 -0.61
N TRP A 122 -14.63 -9.31 -1.10
CA TRP A 122 -14.74 -10.60 -1.78
C TRP A 122 -15.26 -11.69 -0.84
N LYS A 123 -14.63 -11.86 0.32
CA LYS A 123 -15.01 -12.88 1.31
C LYS A 123 -16.43 -12.72 1.82
N HIS A 124 -16.96 -11.52 1.84
CA HIS A 124 -18.33 -11.23 2.29
C HIS A 124 -19.34 -11.07 1.13
N GLY A 125 -18.96 -11.42 -0.09
CA GLY A 125 -19.88 -11.44 -1.23
C GLY A 125 -20.36 -10.06 -1.67
N TYR A 126 -19.59 -8.99 -1.46
CA TYR A 126 -19.98 -7.63 -1.86
C TYR A 126 -19.90 -7.42 -3.36
N PHE A 127 -19.06 -8.15 -4.07
CA PHE A 127 -18.86 -8.02 -5.50
C PHE A 127 -19.73 -9.04 -6.25
N ALA A 128 -20.27 -8.65 -7.40
CA ALA A 128 -21.06 -9.53 -8.25
C ALA A 128 -20.21 -10.62 -8.95
N ASP A 129 -18.95 -10.25 -9.24
CA ASP A 129 -18.01 -11.04 -10.01
C ASP A 129 -16.57 -10.58 -9.73
N GLU A 130 -15.61 -11.33 -10.25
CA GLU A 130 -14.18 -11.02 -10.11
C GLU A 130 -13.80 -9.69 -10.77
N ASP A 131 -14.41 -9.37 -11.93
CA ASP A 131 -14.17 -8.10 -12.61
C ASP A 131 -14.56 -6.91 -11.72
N SER A 132 -15.70 -6.99 -11.03
CA SER A 132 -16.13 -5.94 -10.10
C SER A 132 -15.16 -5.79 -8.91
N ALA A 133 -14.62 -6.89 -8.39
CA ALA A 133 -13.61 -6.84 -7.33
C ALA A 133 -12.32 -6.18 -7.86
N ARG A 134 -11.91 -6.50 -9.08
CA ARG A 134 -10.73 -5.90 -9.71
C ARG A 134 -10.91 -4.41 -9.96
N VAL A 135 -12.08 -4.02 -10.46
CA VAL A 135 -12.45 -2.61 -10.63
C VAL A 135 -12.34 -1.88 -9.29
N PHE A 136 -12.91 -2.43 -8.22
CA PHE A 136 -12.85 -1.81 -6.89
C PHE A 136 -11.41 -1.59 -6.44
N TYR A 137 -10.56 -2.62 -6.57
CA TYR A 137 -9.15 -2.53 -6.18
C TYR A 137 -8.41 -1.44 -6.98
N ASP A 138 -8.53 -1.46 -8.30
CA ASP A 138 -7.83 -0.54 -9.18
C ASP A 138 -8.27 0.91 -8.95
N GLU A 139 -9.59 1.15 -8.94
CA GLU A 139 -10.18 2.48 -8.73
C GLU A 139 -9.78 3.05 -7.36
N LEU A 140 -9.91 2.25 -6.29
CA LEU A 140 -9.56 2.68 -4.95
C LEU A 140 -8.06 2.99 -4.81
N THR A 141 -7.21 2.15 -5.40
CA THR A 141 -5.76 2.36 -5.39
C THR A 141 -5.39 3.66 -6.09
N THR A 142 -5.97 3.91 -7.27
CA THR A 142 -5.78 5.17 -8.02
C THR A 142 -6.28 6.37 -7.22
N MET A 143 -7.45 6.28 -6.61
CA MET A 143 -8.02 7.39 -5.82
C MET A 143 -7.19 7.70 -4.56
N LEU A 144 -6.63 6.69 -3.89
CA LEU A 144 -5.73 6.89 -2.77
C LEU A 144 -4.42 7.59 -3.21
N ALA A 145 -3.83 7.11 -4.30
CA ALA A 145 -2.58 7.64 -4.82
C ALA A 145 -2.72 9.07 -5.39
N SER A 146 -3.86 9.40 -5.97
CA SER A 146 -4.17 10.74 -6.51
C SER A 146 -4.74 11.70 -5.46
N GLN A 147 -4.89 11.28 -4.21
CA GLN A 147 -5.55 12.05 -3.13
C GLN A 147 -7.01 12.43 -3.44
N SER A 148 -7.67 11.70 -4.34
CA SER A 148 -9.10 11.88 -4.63
C SER A 148 -9.98 11.38 -3.49
N VAL A 149 -9.46 10.46 -2.67
CA VAL A 149 -10.08 9.94 -1.46
C VAL A 149 -9.02 9.73 -0.37
N ALA A 150 -9.41 9.92 0.87
CA ALA A 150 -8.56 9.61 2.02
C ALA A 150 -9.42 8.99 3.12
N PRO A 151 -9.07 7.79 3.61
CA PRO A 151 -9.71 7.23 4.78
C PRO A 151 -9.31 7.99 6.04
N ASN A 152 -10.10 7.83 7.10
CA ASN A 152 -9.76 8.39 8.40
C ASN A 152 -8.43 7.82 8.91
N SER A 153 -7.68 8.62 9.67
CA SER A 153 -6.29 8.36 10.08
C SER A 153 -6.03 6.94 10.64
N PRO A 154 -6.88 6.36 11.49
CA PRO A 154 -6.66 5.00 11.99
C PRO A 154 -6.61 3.91 10.90
N GLN A 155 -7.28 4.11 9.79
CA GLN A 155 -7.28 3.13 8.70
C GLN A 155 -5.90 3.00 8.03
N TRP A 156 -5.20 4.12 7.90
CA TRP A 156 -3.89 4.15 7.26
C TRP A 156 -2.84 3.27 7.93
N PHE A 157 -2.87 3.14 9.25
CA PHE A 157 -1.88 2.34 9.97
C PHE A 157 -2.42 1.01 10.50
N ASN A 158 -3.74 0.82 10.65
CA ASN A 158 -4.31 -0.41 11.18
C ASN A 158 -4.75 -1.41 10.10
N THR A 159 -5.08 -0.94 8.89
CA THR A 159 -5.60 -1.81 7.83
C THR A 159 -4.50 -2.60 7.14
N GLY A 160 -4.75 -3.89 6.89
CA GLY A 160 -3.86 -4.79 6.18
C GLY A 160 -2.66 -5.26 7.03
N LEU A 161 -2.87 -5.46 8.30
CA LEU A 161 -1.91 -6.07 9.22
C LEU A 161 -1.83 -7.58 9.03
#